data_017d497ad7448e8daaa910d2e9bccda2
#
_entry.id   017d497ad7448e8daaa910d2e9bccda2
#
_cell.length_a   1.000
_cell.length_b   1.000
_cell.length_c   1.000
_cell.angle_alpha   90.00
_cell.angle_beta   90.00
_cell.angle_gamma   90.00
#
_symmetry.space_group_name_H-M   'P 1'
#
loop_
_entity.id
_entity.type
_entity.pdbx_description
1 polymer ?
#
loop_
_entity_poly.entity_id
_entity_poly.type
_entity_poly.pdbx_seq_one_letter_code
_entity_poly.pdbx_strand_id
1 'polypeptide(L)'
;KNGRFIIAGVARDRKATAGVEQMLVNTASQDGYMCEISIPQDPGQAGKAQASYYIGKLAGYTARATPESGDKETRAGPLAAQAEAGNVDVLEGDWNEQFFDEITVFPNGSYDDQVDGASRAFNALAESGKFDIEAMT
;
A
#
# COMPACT_ATOMS: atom_id res chain seq x y z
N LYS A 1 2.15 15.60 2.53
CA LYS A 1 2.21 16.83 3.28
C LYS A 1 2.99 17.88 2.49
N ASN A 2 2.43 19.06 2.33
CA ASN A 2 3.04 20.12 1.51
C ASN A 2 3.31 19.69 0.06
N GLY A 3 2.43 18.88 -0.53
CA GLY A 3 2.62 18.39 -1.88
C GLY A 3 3.63 17.25 -2.01
N ARG A 4 4.14 16.73 -0.91
CA ARG A 4 5.09 15.62 -0.89
C ARG A 4 4.47 14.37 -0.31
N PHE A 5 4.92 13.23 -0.79
CA PHE A 5 4.48 11.91 -0.34
C PHE A 5 5.63 11.24 0.41
N ILE A 6 5.32 10.63 1.52
CA ILE A 6 6.34 9.97 2.36
C ILE A 6 5.99 8.50 2.48
N ILE A 7 6.92 7.63 2.05
CA ILE A 7 6.84 6.20 2.35
C ILE A 7 7.49 6.01 3.71
N ALA A 8 6.65 5.85 4.72
CA ALA A 8 7.08 5.89 6.11
C ALA A 8 7.58 4.53 6.63
N GLY A 9 7.19 3.44 5.98
CA GLY A 9 7.62 2.13 6.41
C GLY A 9 7.05 1.03 5.54
N VAL A 10 7.69 -0.13 5.59
CA VAL A 10 7.21 -1.34 4.96
C VAL A 10 7.34 -2.47 5.97
N ALA A 11 6.24 -3.15 6.25
CA ALA A 11 6.24 -4.38 7.03
C ALA A 11 6.08 -5.55 6.05
N ARG A 12 6.98 -6.51 6.14
CA ARG A 12 6.99 -7.64 5.22
C ARG A 12 7.16 -8.93 5.99
N ASP A 13 6.30 -9.89 5.70
CA ASP A 13 6.35 -11.19 6.34
C ASP A 13 5.87 -12.26 5.35
N ARG A 14 6.59 -13.38 5.30
CA ARG A 14 6.24 -14.54 4.48
C ARG A 14 5.58 -15.64 5.29
N LYS A 15 5.00 -15.31 6.43
CA LYS A 15 4.35 -16.29 7.29
C LYS A 15 3.04 -16.78 6.70
N ALA A 16 2.54 -17.88 7.27
CA ALA A 16 1.23 -18.43 6.96
C ALA A 16 0.11 -17.42 7.26
N THR A 17 -1.10 -17.70 6.79
CA THR A 17 -2.27 -16.80 6.89
C THR A 17 -2.46 -16.17 8.27
N ALA A 18 -2.26 -16.94 9.34
CA ALA A 18 -2.40 -16.42 10.71
C ALA A 18 -1.37 -15.34 11.03
N GLY A 19 -0.15 -15.50 10.50
CA GLY A 19 0.91 -14.50 10.68
C GLY A 19 0.62 -13.20 9.92
N VAL A 20 0.05 -13.31 8.72
CA VAL A 20 -0.35 -12.15 7.93
C VAL A 20 -1.45 -11.38 8.64
N GLU A 21 -2.45 -12.06 9.17
CA GLU A 21 -3.54 -11.45 9.94
C GLU A 21 -3.00 -10.70 11.16
N GLN A 22 -2.10 -11.33 11.91
CA GLN A 22 -1.51 -10.71 13.09
C GLN A 22 -0.69 -9.48 12.73
N MET A 23 0.08 -9.55 11.65
CA MET A 23 0.84 -8.40 11.14
C MET A 23 -0.09 -7.25 10.74
N LEU A 24 -1.19 -7.54 10.08
CA LEU A 24 -2.18 -6.55 9.68
C LEU A 24 -2.77 -5.83 10.89
N VAL A 25 -3.20 -6.57 11.90
CA VAL A 25 -3.79 -6.00 13.11
C VAL A 25 -2.76 -5.18 13.89
N ASN A 26 -1.54 -5.69 14.02
CA ASN A 26 -0.46 -4.99 14.72
C ASN A 26 -0.08 -3.68 14.01
N THR A 27 0.01 -3.70 12.70
CA THR A 27 0.34 -2.51 11.91
C THR A 27 -0.78 -1.46 12.04
N ALA A 28 -2.03 -1.89 11.97
CA ALA A 28 -3.17 -1.00 12.16
C ALA A 28 -3.12 -0.31 13.52
N SER A 29 -2.80 -1.07 14.56
CA SER A 29 -2.68 -0.55 15.92
C SER A 29 -1.54 0.49 16.02
N GLN A 30 -0.40 0.23 15.39
CA GLN A 30 0.73 1.16 15.39
C GLN A 30 0.42 2.44 14.63
N ASP A 31 -0.26 2.33 13.49
CA ASP A 31 -0.56 3.49 12.63
C ASP A 31 -1.71 4.34 13.18
N GLY A 32 -2.58 3.74 13.98
CA GLY A 32 -3.68 4.45 14.64
C GLY A 32 -4.93 4.57 13.78
N TYR A 33 -6.02 5.04 14.42
CA TYR A 33 -7.34 5.10 13.79
C TYR A 33 -7.46 6.15 12.68
N MET A 34 -6.55 7.11 12.64
CA MET A 34 -6.56 8.16 11.60
C MET A 34 -5.97 7.68 10.28
N CYS A 35 -5.32 6.53 10.27
CA CYS A 35 -4.72 5.96 9.09
C CYS A 35 -5.75 5.11 8.33
N GLU A 36 -5.96 5.37 7.06
CA GLU A 36 -6.81 4.55 6.21
C GLU A 36 -6.07 3.28 5.80
N ILE A 37 -6.81 2.18 5.74
CA ILE A 37 -6.28 0.88 5.36
C ILE A 37 -6.96 0.44 4.06
N SER A 38 -6.15 0.15 3.06
CA SER A 38 -6.64 -0.35 1.77
C SER A 38 -6.17 -1.79 1.57
N ILE A 39 -7.13 -2.69 1.36
CA ILE A 39 -6.89 -4.12 1.22
C ILE A 39 -7.24 -4.56 -0.19
N PRO A 40 -6.37 -5.33 -0.88
CA PRO A 40 -6.73 -5.91 -2.17
C PRO A 40 -7.77 -7.00 -2.00
N GLN A 41 -8.74 -7.03 -2.91
CA GLN A 41 -9.75 -8.07 -2.97
C GLN A 41 -9.53 -8.91 -4.22
N ASP A 42 -9.15 -10.17 -4.04
CA ASP A 42 -8.98 -11.08 -5.15
C ASP A 42 -10.34 -11.37 -5.81
N PRO A 43 -10.37 -11.70 -7.11
CA PRO A 43 -11.62 -12.01 -7.78
C PRO A 43 -12.26 -13.30 -7.24
N GLY A 44 -13.57 -13.37 -7.35
CA GLY A 44 -14.34 -14.54 -6.96
C GLY A 44 -14.80 -14.53 -5.51
N GLN A 45 -15.54 -15.57 -5.12
CA GLN A 45 -16.16 -15.66 -3.80
C GLN A 45 -15.15 -15.79 -2.67
N ALA A 46 -14.08 -16.57 -2.90
CA ALA A 46 -13.02 -16.74 -1.90
C ALA A 46 -12.33 -15.41 -1.58
N GLY A 47 -12.08 -14.60 -2.61
CA GLY A 47 -11.48 -13.28 -2.42
C GLY A 47 -12.38 -12.33 -1.65
N LYS A 48 -13.68 -12.34 -1.94
CA LYS A 48 -14.67 -11.54 -1.21
C LYS A 48 -14.77 -11.97 0.25
N ALA A 49 -14.78 -13.27 0.50
CA ALA A 49 -14.86 -13.80 1.87
C ALA A 49 -13.62 -13.42 2.68
N GLN A 50 -12.44 -13.54 2.09
CA GLN A 50 -11.19 -13.16 2.75
C GLN A 50 -11.15 -11.66 3.07
N ALA A 51 -11.55 -10.81 2.11
CA ALA A 51 -11.61 -9.37 2.32
C ALA A 51 -12.58 -9.02 3.45
N SER A 52 -13.76 -9.61 3.47
CA SER A 52 -14.75 -9.40 4.53
C SER A 52 -14.22 -9.82 5.89
N TYR A 53 -13.49 -10.92 5.94
CA TYR A 53 -12.87 -11.40 7.17
C TYR A 53 -11.87 -10.40 7.73
N TYR A 54 -10.98 -9.88 6.88
CA TYR A 54 -9.99 -8.89 7.31
C TYR A 54 -10.65 -7.56 7.73
N ILE A 55 -11.66 -7.12 7.00
CA ILE A 55 -12.40 -5.92 7.37
C ILE A 55 -13.03 -6.09 8.77
N GLY A 56 -13.58 -7.27 9.06
CA GLY A 56 -14.11 -7.58 10.38
C GLY A 56 -13.06 -7.51 11.49
N LYS A 57 -11.84 -7.96 11.21
CA LYS A 57 -10.73 -7.88 12.16
C LYS A 57 -10.25 -6.46 12.41
N LEU A 58 -10.54 -5.56 11.49
CA LEU A 58 -10.15 -4.15 11.56
C LEU A 58 -11.31 -3.26 12.00
N ALA A 59 -12.24 -3.80 12.77
CA ALA A 59 -13.36 -3.04 13.31
C ALA A 59 -12.86 -1.83 14.09
N GLY A 60 -13.46 -0.67 13.85
CA GLY A 60 -13.04 0.59 14.47
C GLY A 60 -12.04 1.39 13.63
N TYR A 61 -11.37 0.76 12.67
CA TYR A 61 -10.47 1.44 11.72
C TYR A 61 -11.20 1.76 10.43
N THR A 62 -10.67 2.73 9.67
CA THR A 62 -11.19 3.02 8.34
C THR A 62 -10.49 2.08 7.35
N ALA A 63 -11.13 0.96 7.05
CA ALA A 63 -10.59 -0.06 6.19
C ALA A 63 -11.54 -0.34 5.02
N ARG A 64 -10.98 -0.43 3.82
CA ARG A 64 -11.73 -0.74 2.60
C ARG A 64 -11.02 -1.82 1.82
N ALA A 65 -11.79 -2.73 1.23
CA ALA A 65 -11.29 -3.73 0.31
C ALA A 65 -11.77 -3.38 -1.09
N THR A 66 -10.85 -3.32 -2.05
CA THR A 66 -11.16 -3.01 -3.44
C THR A 66 -10.43 -3.97 -4.36
N PRO A 67 -11.05 -4.34 -5.51
CA PRO A 67 -10.37 -5.16 -6.49
C PRO A 67 -9.11 -4.47 -7.04
N GLU A 68 -8.11 -5.26 -7.39
CA GLU A 68 -6.99 -4.75 -8.18
C GLU A 68 -7.48 -4.50 -9.60
N SER A 69 -7.10 -3.36 -10.16
CA SER A 69 -7.46 -3.01 -11.54
C SER A 69 -6.21 -2.80 -12.39
N GLY A 70 -6.25 -3.31 -13.61
CA GLY A 70 -5.11 -3.23 -14.51
C GLY A 70 -3.94 -4.11 -14.08
N ASP A 71 -2.82 -3.97 -14.75
CA ASP A 71 -1.61 -4.68 -14.38
C ASP A 71 -0.80 -3.88 -13.34
N LYS A 72 0.22 -4.51 -12.79
CA LYS A 72 1.03 -3.91 -11.74
C LYS A 72 1.79 -2.66 -12.20
N GLU A 73 2.21 -2.61 -13.46
CA GLU A 73 2.88 -1.45 -14.02
C GLU A 73 1.93 -0.25 -14.09
N THR A 74 0.70 -0.49 -14.54
CA THR A 74 -0.33 0.55 -14.61
C THR A 74 -0.66 1.06 -13.22
N ARG A 75 -0.79 0.17 -12.24
CA ARG A 75 -1.07 0.57 -10.86
C ARG A 75 0.05 1.38 -10.24
N ALA A 76 1.30 1.10 -10.59
CA ALA A 76 2.48 1.81 -10.07
C ALA A 76 2.72 3.15 -10.77
N GLY A 77 2.08 3.40 -11.92
CA GLY A 77 2.30 4.59 -12.73
C GLY A 77 2.17 5.91 -11.98
N PRO A 78 1.07 6.15 -11.26
CA PRO A 78 0.90 7.42 -10.54
C PRO A 78 1.98 7.67 -9.49
N LEU A 79 2.33 6.67 -8.69
CA LEU A 79 3.42 6.81 -7.71
C LEU A 79 4.76 7.04 -8.40
N ALA A 80 5.04 6.30 -9.48
CA ALA A 80 6.27 6.45 -10.24
C ALA A 80 6.40 7.86 -10.82
N ALA A 81 5.32 8.44 -11.31
CA ALA A 81 5.32 9.80 -11.84
C ALA A 81 5.67 10.83 -10.76
N GLN A 82 5.14 10.68 -9.56
CA GLN A 82 5.45 11.56 -8.44
C GLN A 82 6.90 11.37 -7.97
N ALA A 83 7.40 10.14 -7.97
CA ALA A 83 8.79 9.86 -7.64
C ALA A 83 9.75 10.50 -8.65
N GLU A 84 9.45 10.40 -9.95
CA GLU A 84 10.23 11.02 -11.00
C GLU A 84 10.26 12.54 -10.88
N ALA A 85 9.14 13.13 -10.48
CA ALA A 85 9.04 14.57 -10.24
C ALA A 85 9.77 15.02 -8.95
N GLY A 86 10.30 14.10 -8.17
CA GLY A 86 11.02 14.43 -6.93
C GLY A 86 10.11 14.69 -5.73
N ASN A 87 8.85 14.25 -5.79
CA ASN A 87 7.87 14.54 -4.75
C ASN A 87 7.69 13.39 -3.75
N VAL A 88 8.49 12.34 -3.83
CA VAL A 88 8.39 11.18 -2.93
C VAL A 88 9.63 11.08 -2.07
N ASP A 89 9.44 11.03 -0.77
CA ASP A 89 10.49 10.80 0.21
C ASP A 89 10.32 9.40 0.80
N VAL A 90 11.43 8.78 1.14
CA VAL A 90 11.44 7.48 1.80
C VAL A 90 12.09 7.66 3.17
N LEU A 91 11.35 7.30 4.22
CA LEU A 91 11.87 7.40 5.57
C LEU A 91 13.00 6.38 5.78
N GLU A 92 14.11 6.83 6.35
CA GLU A 92 15.25 5.95 6.62
C GLU A 92 14.87 4.85 7.62
N GLY A 93 15.25 3.61 7.31
CA GLY A 93 14.97 2.45 8.15
C GLY A 93 15.58 1.18 7.59
N ASP A 94 15.53 0.13 8.38
CA ASP A 94 16.13 -1.18 8.05
C ASP A 94 15.51 -1.83 6.81
N TRP A 95 14.29 -1.43 6.47
CA TRP A 95 13.57 -1.95 5.31
C TRP A 95 14.01 -1.34 3.97
N ASN A 96 14.83 -0.30 3.99
CA ASN A 96 15.16 0.48 2.80
C ASN A 96 15.89 -0.33 1.73
N GLU A 97 16.89 -1.11 2.13
CA GLU A 97 17.70 -1.87 1.17
C GLU A 97 16.85 -2.82 0.34
N GLN A 98 16.01 -3.61 0.99
CA GLN A 98 15.13 -4.56 0.30
C GLN A 98 14.10 -3.84 -0.57
N PHE A 99 13.58 -2.72 -0.09
CA PHE A 99 12.62 -1.92 -0.84
C PHE A 99 13.25 -1.36 -2.12
N PHE A 100 14.44 -0.77 -2.02
CA PHE A 100 15.14 -0.22 -3.18
C PHE A 100 15.57 -1.31 -4.16
N ASP A 101 15.99 -2.47 -3.68
CA ASP A 101 16.30 -3.61 -4.54
C ASP A 101 15.08 -4.03 -5.37
N GLU A 102 13.92 -4.09 -4.76
CA GLU A 102 12.69 -4.44 -5.45
C GLU A 102 12.30 -3.38 -6.50
N ILE A 103 12.38 -2.10 -6.16
CA ILE A 103 12.08 -1.00 -7.07
C ILE A 103 13.01 -1.03 -8.29
N THR A 104 14.28 -1.28 -8.07
CA THR A 104 15.30 -1.23 -9.12
C THR A 104 15.03 -2.23 -10.24
N VAL A 105 14.49 -3.40 -9.91
CA VAL A 105 14.21 -4.45 -10.91
C VAL A 105 12.74 -4.48 -11.35
N PHE A 106 11.87 -3.72 -10.70
CA PHE A 106 10.45 -3.68 -11.08
C PHE A 106 10.31 -3.23 -12.54
N PRO A 107 9.44 -3.84 -13.35
CA PRO A 107 8.46 -4.88 -12.99
C PRO A 107 8.96 -6.33 -13.17
N ASN A 108 10.23 -6.54 -13.46
CA ASN A 108 10.79 -7.82 -13.91
C ASN A 108 11.36 -8.69 -12.79
N GLY A 109 11.37 -8.20 -11.55
CA GLY A 109 11.89 -8.96 -10.41
C GLY A 109 10.98 -10.10 -9.98
N SER A 110 11.54 -11.02 -9.21
CA SER A 110 10.80 -12.16 -8.66
C SER A 110 9.78 -11.74 -7.59
N TYR A 111 9.97 -10.58 -6.99
CA TYR A 111 9.11 -10.05 -5.92
C TYR A 111 8.72 -8.62 -6.25
N ASP A 112 7.44 -8.31 -6.06
CA ASP A 112 6.88 -6.98 -6.32
C ASP A 112 5.87 -6.55 -5.25
N ASP A 113 5.80 -7.29 -4.14
CA ASP A 113 4.81 -7.06 -3.08
C ASP A 113 4.94 -5.67 -2.45
N GLN A 114 6.16 -5.19 -2.25
CA GLN A 114 6.38 -3.87 -1.64
C GLN A 114 5.98 -2.74 -2.58
N VAL A 115 6.29 -2.88 -3.87
CA VAL A 115 5.87 -1.90 -4.88
C VAL A 115 4.35 -1.90 -5.02
N ASP A 116 3.71 -3.07 -5.04
CA ASP A 116 2.26 -3.18 -5.09
C ASP A 116 1.61 -2.55 -3.87
N GLY A 117 2.13 -2.80 -2.68
CA GLY A 117 1.64 -2.20 -1.45
C GLY A 117 1.74 -0.69 -1.44
N ALA A 118 2.90 -0.16 -1.82
CA ALA A 118 3.11 1.29 -1.91
C ALA A 118 2.19 1.94 -2.95
N SER A 119 2.03 1.30 -4.11
CA SER A 119 1.15 1.78 -5.18
C SER A 119 -0.30 1.81 -4.73
N ARG A 120 -0.76 0.76 -4.04
CA ARG A 120 -2.12 0.70 -3.51
C ARG A 120 -2.37 1.81 -2.48
N ALA A 121 -1.45 2.02 -1.57
CA ALA A 121 -1.55 3.07 -0.56
C ALA A 121 -1.60 4.46 -1.21
N PHE A 122 -0.74 4.70 -2.18
CA PHE A 122 -0.73 5.96 -2.93
C PHE A 122 -2.06 6.20 -3.65
N ASN A 123 -2.54 5.20 -4.37
CA ASN A 123 -3.79 5.31 -5.13
C ASN A 123 -5.00 5.50 -4.21
N ALA A 124 -4.99 4.88 -3.04
CA ALA A 124 -6.04 5.08 -2.04
C ALA A 124 -6.08 6.51 -1.53
N LEU A 125 -4.92 7.13 -1.32
CA LEU A 125 -4.85 8.55 -0.96
C LEU A 125 -5.43 9.44 -2.05
N ALA A 126 -5.11 9.16 -3.30
CA ALA A 126 -5.63 9.92 -4.45
C ALA A 126 -7.16 9.80 -4.54
N GLU A 127 -7.69 8.59 -4.39
CA GLU A 127 -9.13 8.33 -4.46
C GLU A 127 -9.89 8.92 -3.28
N SER A 128 -9.26 9.00 -2.11
CA SER A 128 -9.92 9.54 -0.93
C SER A 128 -10.07 11.07 -0.96
N GLY A 129 -9.43 11.73 -1.93
CA GLY A 129 -9.47 13.19 -2.02
C GLY A 129 -8.70 13.90 -0.93
N LYS A 130 -7.83 13.22 -0.23
CA LYS A 130 -7.03 13.81 0.85
C LYS A 130 -5.92 14.72 0.35
N PHE A 131 -5.63 14.66 -0.93
CA PHE A 131 -4.77 15.64 -1.59
C PHE A 131 -5.32 15.93 -2.97
N ASP A 132 -4.98 17.11 -3.47
CA ASP A 132 -5.39 17.57 -4.78
C ASP A 132 -4.15 17.68 -5.67
N ILE A 133 -4.07 16.83 -6.68
CA ILE A 133 -2.92 16.79 -7.58
C ILE A 133 -2.80 18.10 -8.38
N GLU A 134 -3.93 18.70 -8.75
CA GLU A 134 -3.91 19.97 -9.48
C GLU A 134 -3.34 21.10 -8.63
N ALA A 135 -3.64 21.10 -7.34
CA ALA A 135 -3.12 22.11 -6.42
C ALA A 135 -1.61 21.97 -6.19
N MET A 136 -1.03 20.82 -6.57
CA MET A 136 0.40 20.54 -6.42
C MET A 136 1.23 20.99 -7.62
N THR A 137 0.57 21.35 -8.70
CA THR A 137 1.24 21.84 -9.90
C THR A 137 1.25 23.36 -9.96
#